data_5a1fa47926b2c7499a67ca2722151da4
#
_entry.id   5a1fa47926b2c7499a67ca2722151da4
#
_cell.length_a   1.000
_cell.length_b   1.000
_cell.length_c   1.000
_cell.angle_alpha   90.00
_cell.angle_beta   90.00
_cell.angle_gamma   90.00
#
_symmetry.space_group_name_H-M   'P 1'
#
loop_
_entity.id
_entity.type
_entity.pdbx_description
1 polymer ?
#
loop_
_entity_poly.entity_id
_entity_poly.type
_entity_poly.pdbx_seq_one_letter_code
_entity_poly.pdbx_strand_id
1 'polypeptide(L)'
;YRILDAANVSLDQLGETTLGSMKVKVIDAVSDYAELMESLFDFAAIRALLKGGFRIKFDAMHAVNGPYAKEILEGKLGAVAGSVMNAVPLEDFGGGHPDPNLTYAHELVDIMYGADAPDFGAASDGDGDRNMILGKRFFVTPSDSLALLAANATLVRGYTGGLAGVARSMPTSAAV
;
A
#
# COMPACT_ATOMS: atom_id res chain seq x y z
N TYR A 1 25.22 -12.68 22.21
CA TYR A 1 23.76 -12.62 22.12
C TYR A 1 23.19 -13.99 22.50
N ARG A 2 22.23 -14.03 23.43
CA ARG A 2 21.46 -15.24 23.72
C ARG A 2 20.20 -15.21 22.83
N ILE A 3 20.00 -16.25 22.04
CA ILE A 3 18.71 -16.50 21.41
C ILE A 3 17.79 -16.99 22.53
N LEU A 4 16.73 -16.22 22.81
CA LEU A 4 15.69 -16.62 23.75
C LEU A 4 14.67 -17.45 22.97
N ASP A 5 14.25 -18.58 23.56
CA ASP A 5 13.14 -19.34 23.03
C ASP A 5 11.85 -18.54 23.25
N ALA A 6 11.24 -18.09 22.15
CA ALA A 6 10.01 -17.32 22.12
C ALA A 6 8.77 -18.20 21.94
N ALA A 7 8.87 -19.52 22.13
CA ALA A 7 7.80 -20.48 21.89
C ALA A 7 6.48 -20.15 22.64
N ASN A 8 6.55 -19.35 23.70
CA ASN A 8 5.37 -18.95 24.49
C ASN A 8 4.82 -17.57 24.11
N VAL A 9 5.37 -16.92 23.07
CA VAL A 9 4.89 -15.63 22.58
C VAL A 9 4.10 -15.86 21.32
N SER A 10 2.77 -15.78 21.40
CA SER A 10 1.90 -15.79 20.22
C SER A 10 1.86 -14.38 19.63
N LEU A 11 2.29 -14.22 18.37
CA LEU A 11 2.18 -12.98 17.63
C LEU A 11 0.80 -12.80 16.96
N ASP A 12 0.00 -13.86 16.93
CA ASP A 12 -1.33 -13.86 16.31
C ASP A 12 -2.43 -13.38 17.28
N GLN A 13 -2.09 -13.16 18.54
CA GLN A 13 -3.04 -12.74 19.56
C GLN A 13 -2.63 -11.40 20.17
N LEU A 14 -3.55 -10.43 20.08
CA LEU A 14 -3.35 -9.15 20.75
C LEU A 14 -3.30 -9.32 22.27
N GLY A 15 -2.42 -8.59 22.92
CA GLY A 15 -2.33 -8.63 24.39
C GLY A 15 -0.90 -8.60 24.91
N GLU A 16 -0.76 -8.81 26.20
CA GLU A 16 0.55 -8.80 26.88
C GLU A 16 0.95 -10.20 27.32
N THR A 17 2.23 -10.52 27.11
CA THR A 17 2.88 -11.72 27.63
C THR A 17 4.27 -11.38 28.14
N THR A 18 4.97 -12.34 28.70
CA THR A 18 6.32 -12.17 29.22
C THR A 18 7.29 -13.14 28.57
N LEU A 19 8.49 -12.65 28.23
CA LEU A 19 9.60 -13.46 27.77
C LEU A 19 10.78 -13.24 28.73
N GLY A 20 10.98 -14.15 29.67
CA GLY A 20 11.89 -13.93 30.78
C GLY A 20 11.42 -12.76 31.67
N SER A 21 12.24 -11.71 31.79
CA SER A 21 11.90 -10.47 32.51
C SER A 21 11.31 -9.38 31.60
N MET A 22 11.22 -9.63 30.30
CA MET A 22 10.74 -8.66 29.31
C MET A 22 9.23 -8.79 29.12
N LYS A 23 8.53 -7.66 29.11
CA LYS A 23 7.13 -7.60 28.68
C LYS A 23 7.08 -7.48 27.17
N VAL A 24 6.26 -8.31 26.54
CA VAL A 24 5.96 -8.29 25.12
C VAL A 24 4.50 -7.94 24.95
N LYS A 25 4.22 -6.86 24.25
CA LYS A 25 2.86 -6.42 23.91
C LYS A 25 2.64 -6.57 22.41
N VAL A 26 1.71 -7.43 22.03
CA VAL A 26 1.26 -7.57 20.65
C VAL A 26 0.11 -6.58 20.43
N ILE A 27 0.28 -5.67 19.48
CA ILE A 27 -0.67 -4.60 19.16
C ILE A 27 -1.28 -4.83 17.78
N ASP A 28 -2.44 -4.23 17.52
CA ASP A 28 -3.00 -4.09 16.17
C ASP A 28 -2.26 -2.95 15.45
N ALA A 29 -1.33 -3.32 14.57
CA ALA A 29 -0.56 -2.35 13.81
C ALA A 29 -1.36 -1.71 12.66
N VAL A 30 -2.47 -2.32 12.24
CA VAL A 30 -3.24 -1.89 11.06
C VAL A 30 -4.19 -0.75 11.42
N SER A 31 -4.89 -0.85 12.54
CA SER A 31 -5.93 0.12 12.94
C SER A 31 -5.40 1.52 13.10
N ASP A 32 -4.31 1.71 13.84
CA ASP A 32 -3.70 3.03 14.07
C ASP A 32 -3.28 3.69 12.76
N TYR A 33 -2.69 2.90 11.84
CA TYR A 33 -2.29 3.39 10.53
C TYR A 33 -3.51 3.75 9.66
N ALA A 34 -4.53 2.92 9.66
CA ALA A 34 -5.76 3.16 8.90
C ALA A 34 -6.48 4.43 9.38
N GLU A 35 -6.52 4.69 10.71
CA GLU A 35 -7.05 5.93 11.29
C GLU A 35 -6.21 7.14 10.87
N LEU A 36 -4.89 7.02 10.88
CA LEU A 36 -4.01 8.08 10.40
C LEU A 36 -4.31 8.41 8.92
N MET A 37 -4.42 7.40 8.06
CA MET A 37 -4.76 7.62 6.64
C MET A 37 -6.12 8.30 6.47
N GLU A 38 -7.13 7.90 7.24
CA GLU A 38 -8.46 8.53 7.22
C GLU A 38 -8.41 10.00 7.66
N SER A 39 -7.48 10.35 8.56
CA SER A 39 -7.25 11.74 8.98
C SER A 39 -6.57 12.61 7.93
N LEU A 40 -5.69 12.01 7.11
CA LEU A 40 -4.86 12.71 6.12
C LEU A 40 -5.56 12.89 4.76
N PHE A 41 -6.37 11.90 4.35
CA PHE A 41 -6.99 11.84 3.03
C PHE A 41 -8.51 11.99 3.11
N ASP A 42 -9.12 12.43 2.03
CA ASP A 42 -10.58 12.54 1.92
C ASP A 42 -11.21 11.18 1.57
N PHE A 43 -11.40 10.34 2.58
CA PHE A 43 -12.02 9.03 2.42
C PHE A 43 -13.47 9.12 1.92
N ALA A 44 -14.18 10.21 2.20
CA ALA A 44 -15.54 10.37 1.72
C ALA A 44 -15.58 10.53 0.19
N ALA A 45 -14.68 11.35 -0.36
CA ALA A 45 -14.55 11.52 -1.80
C ALA A 45 -14.09 10.22 -2.48
N ILE A 46 -13.13 9.49 -1.89
CA ILE A 46 -12.65 8.22 -2.44
C ILE A 46 -13.77 7.16 -2.42
N ARG A 47 -14.52 7.03 -1.33
CA ARG A 47 -15.69 6.13 -1.25
C ARG A 47 -16.73 6.46 -2.33
N ALA A 48 -17.00 7.73 -2.54
CA ALA A 48 -17.94 8.16 -3.57
C ALA A 48 -17.45 7.78 -4.98
N LEU A 49 -16.17 7.93 -5.25
CA LEU A 49 -15.54 7.52 -6.51
C LEU A 49 -15.69 6.00 -6.74
N LEU A 50 -15.35 5.18 -5.75
CA LEU A 50 -15.46 3.72 -5.83
C LEU A 50 -16.92 3.27 -6.01
N LYS A 51 -17.83 3.88 -5.24
CA LYS A 51 -19.28 3.63 -5.38
C LYS A 51 -19.82 4.04 -6.75
N GLY A 52 -19.22 5.03 -7.39
CA GLY A 52 -19.51 5.47 -8.73
C GLY A 52 -19.04 4.51 -9.84
N GLY A 53 -18.40 3.40 -9.48
CA GLY A 53 -17.94 2.37 -10.41
C GLY A 53 -16.47 2.43 -10.78
N PHE A 54 -15.69 3.32 -10.18
CA PHE A 54 -14.24 3.32 -10.35
C PHE A 54 -13.63 2.06 -9.71
N ARG A 55 -12.88 1.30 -10.49
CA ARG A 55 -12.31 0.02 -10.06
C ARG A 55 -10.83 0.14 -9.79
N ILE A 56 -10.40 -0.45 -8.69
CA ILE A 56 -8.99 -0.49 -8.30
C ILE A 56 -8.50 -1.93 -8.19
N LYS A 57 -7.20 -2.12 -8.38
CA LYS A 57 -6.50 -3.37 -8.10
C LYS A 57 -5.18 -3.06 -7.42
N PHE A 58 -4.94 -3.65 -6.26
CA PHE A 58 -3.71 -3.49 -5.50
C PHE A 58 -3.04 -4.84 -5.30
N ASP A 59 -1.77 -4.94 -5.64
CA ASP A 59 -0.96 -6.12 -5.40
C ASP A 59 -0.04 -5.87 -4.21
N ALA A 60 -0.28 -6.60 -3.13
CA ALA A 60 0.54 -6.54 -1.93
C ALA A 60 1.78 -7.45 -2.00
N MET A 61 1.96 -8.20 -3.09
CA MET A 61 3.12 -9.05 -3.36
C MET A 61 3.47 -10.02 -2.20
N HIS A 62 2.46 -10.50 -1.48
CA HIS A 62 2.61 -11.30 -0.26
C HIS A 62 3.48 -10.67 0.83
N ALA A 63 3.53 -9.35 0.86
CA ALA A 63 4.32 -8.55 1.78
C ALA A 63 3.47 -8.00 2.94
N VAL A 64 4.11 -7.27 3.84
CA VAL A 64 3.50 -6.77 5.09
C VAL A 64 2.34 -5.80 4.86
N ASN A 65 2.23 -5.20 3.68
CA ASN A 65 1.17 -4.25 3.34
C ASN A 65 -0.21 -4.89 3.09
N GLY A 66 -0.27 -6.21 2.88
CA GLY A 66 -1.51 -6.90 2.57
C GLY A 66 -2.65 -6.61 3.55
N PRO A 67 -2.48 -6.81 4.85
CA PRO A 67 -3.49 -6.51 5.86
C PRO A 67 -3.91 -5.03 5.87
N TYR A 68 -2.96 -4.11 5.72
CA TYR A 68 -3.23 -2.67 5.66
C TYR A 68 -4.06 -2.29 4.43
N ALA A 69 -3.67 -2.80 3.26
CA ALA A 69 -4.39 -2.56 2.02
C ALA A 69 -5.83 -3.12 2.09
N LYS A 70 -6.01 -4.31 2.64
CA LYS A 70 -7.34 -4.89 2.85
C LYS A 70 -8.22 -4.05 3.74
N GLU A 71 -7.71 -3.66 4.91
CA GLU A 71 -8.47 -2.83 5.85
C GLU A 71 -8.83 -1.46 5.24
N ILE A 72 -7.88 -0.82 4.59
CA ILE A 72 -8.10 0.52 4.05
C ILE A 72 -8.95 0.46 2.77
N LEU A 73 -8.54 -0.33 1.76
CA LEU A 73 -9.18 -0.28 0.45
C LEU A 73 -10.53 -1.00 0.44
N GLU A 74 -10.58 -2.23 0.94
CA GLU A 74 -11.81 -3.02 0.95
C GLU A 74 -12.69 -2.68 2.15
N GLY A 75 -12.12 -2.59 3.37
CA GLY A 75 -12.83 -2.32 4.60
C GLY A 75 -13.35 -0.89 4.70
N LYS A 76 -12.45 0.08 4.79
CA LYS A 76 -12.82 1.49 5.05
C LYS A 76 -13.31 2.24 3.81
N LEU A 77 -12.69 2.02 2.66
CA LEU A 77 -13.02 2.72 1.42
C LEU A 77 -14.11 2.03 0.59
N GLY A 78 -14.38 0.75 0.85
CA GLY A 78 -15.47 0.01 0.20
C GLY A 78 -15.16 -0.41 -1.23
N ALA A 79 -13.89 -0.61 -1.57
CA ALA A 79 -13.52 -1.29 -2.81
C ALA A 79 -14.11 -2.70 -2.85
N VAL A 80 -14.36 -3.23 -4.03
CA VAL A 80 -14.95 -4.57 -4.20
C VAL A 80 -14.02 -5.61 -3.60
N ALA A 81 -14.58 -6.62 -2.94
CA ALA A 81 -13.81 -7.74 -2.42
C ALA A 81 -12.94 -8.38 -3.53
N GLY A 82 -11.66 -8.61 -3.21
CA GLY A 82 -10.66 -9.05 -4.18
C GLY A 82 -9.98 -7.91 -4.95
N SER A 83 -10.26 -6.64 -4.61
CA SER A 83 -9.45 -5.51 -5.10
C SER A 83 -8.01 -5.59 -4.62
N VAL A 84 -7.76 -6.17 -3.46
CA VAL A 84 -6.41 -6.45 -2.96
C VAL A 84 -6.05 -7.90 -3.26
N MET A 85 -5.02 -8.10 -4.07
CA MET A 85 -4.45 -9.41 -4.38
C MET A 85 -3.17 -9.65 -3.59
N ASN A 86 -2.78 -10.93 -3.45
CA ASN A 86 -1.58 -11.34 -2.72
C ASN A 86 -1.50 -10.73 -1.30
N ALA A 87 -2.66 -10.62 -0.63
CA ALA A 87 -2.83 -9.85 0.60
C ALA A 87 -2.35 -10.56 1.87
N VAL A 88 -2.08 -11.86 1.80
CA VAL A 88 -1.56 -12.62 2.94
C VAL A 88 -0.04 -12.54 2.95
N PRO A 89 0.58 -11.95 3.99
CA PRO A 89 2.04 -11.94 4.10
C PRO A 89 2.59 -13.37 4.21
N LEU A 90 3.63 -13.66 3.45
CA LEU A 90 4.34 -14.94 3.47
C LEU A 90 5.83 -14.69 3.68
N GLU A 91 6.51 -15.55 4.44
CA GLU A 91 7.93 -15.38 4.77
C GLU A 91 8.84 -15.38 3.53
N ASP A 92 8.45 -16.10 2.49
CA ASP A 92 9.13 -16.20 1.20
C ASP A 92 8.44 -15.40 0.09
N PHE A 93 7.47 -14.52 0.43
CA PHE A 93 6.65 -13.77 -0.52
C PHE A 93 5.94 -14.66 -1.56
N GLY A 94 5.56 -15.89 -1.16
CA GLY A 94 4.94 -16.87 -2.04
C GLY A 94 5.89 -17.39 -3.14
N GLY A 95 7.17 -17.41 -2.88
CA GLY A 95 8.22 -17.75 -3.86
C GLY A 95 8.47 -16.63 -4.89
N GLY A 96 7.86 -15.45 -4.69
CA GLY A 96 7.98 -14.29 -5.56
C GLY A 96 9.15 -13.37 -5.18
N HIS A 97 9.26 -12.28 -5.92
CA HIS A 97 10.22 -11.20 -5.65
C HIS A 97 9.43 -9.92 -5.40
N PRO A 98 9.38 -9.39 -4.16
CA PRO A 98 8.51 -8.27 -3.80
C PRO A 98 9.14 -6.92 -4.17
N ASP A 99 9.41 -6.73 -5.47
CA ASP A 99 9.89 -5.49 -6.07
C ASP A 99 8.89 -5.05 -7.14
N PRO A 100 8.11 -3.95 -6.91
CA PRO A 100 6.98 -3.58 -7.72
C PRO A 100 7.43 -2.95 -9.04
N ASN A 101 7.61 -3.78 -10.03
CA ASN A 101 7.97 -3.41 -11.40
C ASN A 101 7.24 -4.29 -12.41
N LEU A 102 7.36 -3.96 -13.69
CA LEU A 102 6.65 -4.66 -14.77
C LEU A 102 7.02 -6.14 -14.89
N THR A 103 8.18 -6.54 -14.36
CA THR A 103 8.65 -7.93 -14.41
C THR A 103 8.10 -8.76 -13.25
N TYR A 104 8.21 -8.25 -12.03
CA TYR A 104 7.86 -9.02 -10.83
C TYR A 104 6.39 -8.91 -10.44
N ALA A 105 5.74 -7.79 -10.73
CA ALA A 105 4.30 -7.63 -10.57
C ALA A 105 3.51 -7.99 -11.85
N HIS A 106 3.98 -8.99 -12.60
CA HIS A 106 3.41 -9.35 -13.91
C HIS A 106 1.92 -9.72 -13.85
N GLU A 107 1.45 -10.35 -12.79
CA GLU A 107 0.03 -10.66 -12.62
C GLU A 107 -0.83 -9.40 -12.61
N LEU A 108 -0.41 -8.36 -11.88
CA LEU A 108 -1.10 -7.06 -11.90
C LEU A 108 -1.00 -6.42 -13.28
N VAL A 109 0.16 -6.50 -13.93
CA VAL A 109 0.35 -5.95 -15.28
C VAL A 109 -0.61 -6.61 -16.26
N ASP A 110 -0.73 -7.94 -16.24
CA ASP A 110 -1.63 -8.70 -17.12
C ASP A 110 -3.11 -8.28 -16.91
N ILE A 111 -3.52 -8.09 -15.66
CA ILE A 111 -4.85 -7.57 -15.32
C ILE A 111 -5.04 -6.16 -15.88
N MET A 112 -4.09 -5.24 -15.66
CA MET A 112 -4.21 -3.83 -16.05
C MET A 112 -4.13 -3.60 -17.56
N TYR A 113 -3.52 -4.52 -18.30
CA TYR A 113 -3.46 -4.49 -19.77
C TYR A 113 -4.53 -5.35 -20.44
N GLY A 114 -5.30 -6.10 -19.65
CA GLY A 114 -6.38 -6.96 -20.12
C GLY A 114 -7.57 -6.19 -20.70
N ALA A 115 -8.53 -6.92 -21.26
CA ALA A 115 -9.73 -6.34 -21.87
C ALA A 115 -10.66 -5.69 -20.81
N ASP A 116 -10.74 -6.28 -19.63
CA ASP A 116 -11.57 -5.79 -18.51
C ASP A 116 -10.71 -5.12 -17.40
N ALA A 117 -9.68 -4.39 -17.82
CA ALA A 117 -8.77 -3.73 -16.88
C ALA A 117 -9.50 -2.78 -15.92
N PRO A 118 -9.15 -2.80 -14.62
CA PRO A 118 -9.55 -1.75 -13.67
C PRO A 118 -9.05 -0.36 -14.11
N ASP A 119 -9.57 0.68 -13.46
CA ASP A 119 -9.19 2.06 -13.78
C ASP A 119 -7.83 2.44 -13.16
N PHE A 120 -7.49 1.83 -12.02
CA PHE A 120 -6.26 2.08 -11.28
C PHE A 120 -5.66 0.76 -10.77
N GLY A 121 -4.37 0.61 -10.94
CA GLY A 121 -3.57 -0.48 -10.38
C GLY A 121 -2.39 0.05 -9.60
N ALA A 122 -2.05 -0.61 -8.50
CA ALA A 122 -0.84 -0.34 -7.74
C ALA A 122 -0.25 -1.62 -7.16
N ALA A 123 1.06 -1.63 -6.99
CA ALA A 123 1.77 -2.66 -6.23
C ALA A 123 2.74 -1.99 -5.26
N SER A 124 3.02 -2.64 -4.14
CA SER A 124 4.03 -2.18 -3.18
C SER A 124 5.03 -3.29 -2.87
N ASP A 125 6.23 -2.90 -2.46
CA ASP A 125 7.32 -3.82 -2.15
C ASP A 125 7.21 -4.45 -0.75
N GLY A 126 8.26 -5.18 -0.36
CA GLY A 126 8.29 -6.01 0.84
C GLY A 126 8.03 -5.27 2.15
N ASP A 127 8.52 -4.06 2.29
CA ASP A 127 8.35 -3.20 3.48
C ASP A 127 7.50 -1.95 3.24
N GLY A 128 7.07 -1.73 1.99
CA GLY A 128 6.08 -0.73 1.63
C GLY A 128 6.61 0.67 1.39
N ASP A 129 7.91 0.83 1.16
CA ASP A 129 8.51 2.14 0.88
C ASP A 129 8.59 2.45 -0.62
N ARG A 130 8.39 1.45 -1.48
CA ARG A 130 8.35 1.58 -2.94
C ARG A 130 6.99 1.15 -3.49
N ASN A 131 6.66 1.70 -4.66
CA ASN A 131 5.41 1.36 -5.33
C ASN A 131 5.55 1.37 -6.86
N MET A 132 4.61 0.72 -7.52
CA MET A 132 4.35 0.84 -8.96
C MET A 132 2.91 1.28 -9.15
N ILE A 133 2.68 2.21 -10.05
CA ILE A 133 1.36 2.72 -10.38
C ILE A 133 1.03 2.44 -11.85
N LEU A 134 -0.16 1.94 -12.07
CA LEU A 134 -0.72 1.62 -13.38
C LEU A 134 -2.09 2.28 -13.55
N GLY A 135 -2.31 2.90 -14.67
CA GLY A 135 -3.65 3.17 -15.17
C GLY A 135 -4.07 2.08 -16.15
N LYS A 136 -5.30 2.17 -16.67
CA LYS A 136 -5.82 1.24 -17.68
C LYS A 136 -4.93 1.25 -18.93
N ARG A 137 -4.19 0.15 -19.14
CA ARG A 137 -3.20 -0.02 -20.22
C ARG A 137 -2.13 1.08 -20.23
N PHE A 138 -1.76 1.58 -19.07
CA PHE A 138 -0.80 2.67 -18.94
C PHE A 138 0.10 2.45 -17.72
N PHE A 139 1.37 2.65 -17.91
CA PHE A 139 2.37 2.58 -16.83
C PHE A 139 2.83 3.99 -16.45
N VAL A 140 2.66 4.36 -15.19
CA VAL A 140 3.21 5.59 -14.64
C VAL A 140 4.66 5.32 -14.26
N THR A 141 5.60 5.93 -14.98
CA THR A 141 7.02 5.72 -14.67
C THR A 141 7.37 6.27 -13.28
N PRO A 142 8.24 5.60 -12.52
CA PRO A 142 8.66 6.10 -11.21
C PRO A 142 9.25 7.51 -11.26
N SER A 143 9.88 7.87 -12.38
CA SER A 143 10.44 9.21 -12.58
C SER A 143 9.37 10.29 -12.68
N ASP A 144 8.14 9.98 -13.11
CA ASP A 144 7.05 10.95 -13.28
C ASP A 144 6.08 10.99 -12.09
N SER A 145 6.13 10.00 -11.19
CA SER A 145 5.19 9.92 -10.05
C SER A 145 5.28 11.16 -9.15
N LEU A 146 6.47 11.71 -8.92
CA LEU A 146 6.64 12.92 -8.12
C LEU A 146 5.94 14.13 -8.75
N ALA A 147 5.97 14.27 -10.08
CA ALA A 147 5.28 15.36 -10.78
C ALA A 147 3.76 15.28 -10.57
N LEU A 148 3.18 14.06 -10.65
CA LEU A 148 1.77 13.83 -10.38
C LEU A 148 1.40 14.16 -8.92
N LEU A 149 2.22 13.74 -7.97
CA LEU A 149 2.01 14.02 -6.55
C LEU A 149 2.12 15.52 -6.26
N ALA A 150 3.13 16.20 -6.81
CA ALA A 150 3.32 17.63 -6.63
C ALA A 150 2.15 18.43 -7.21
N ALA A 151 1.70 18.08 -8.43
CA ALA A 151 0.56 18.75 -9.09
C ALA A 151 -0.75 18.60 -8.32
N ASN A 152 -0.91 17.53 -7.54
CA ASN A 152 -2.13 17.22 -6.79
C ASN A 152 -1.95 17.33 -5.26
N ALA A 153 -0.83 17.86 -4.79
CA ALA A 153 -0.50 17.89 -3.36
C ALA A 153 -1.57 18.58 -2.50
N THR A 154 -2.23 19.61 -3.03
CA THR A 154 -3.27 20.37 -2.33
C THR A 154 -4.54 19.55 -2.01
N LEU A 155 -4.69 18.35 -2.59
CA LEU A 155 -5.75 17.41 -2.22
C LEU A 155 -5.49 16.76 -0.85
N VAL A 156 -4.24 16.78 -0.39
CA VAL A 156 -3.87 16.30 0.95
C VAL A 156 -4.08 17.43 1.96
N ARG A 157 -4.80 17.16 3.04
CA ARG A 157 -5.19 18.18 4.04
C ARG A 157 -4.01 18.99 4.58
N GLY A 158 -2.83 18.35 4.79
CA GLY A 158 -1.63 19.03 5.27
C GLY A 158 -1.00 20.00 4.27
N TYR A 159 -1.38 19.94 2.98
CA TYR A 159 -0.82 20.76 1.89
C TYR A 159 -1.86 21.63 1.19
N THR A 160 -3.03 21.85 1.80
CA THR A 160 -4.08 22.70 1.21
C THR A 160 -3.64 24.13 0.92
N GLY A 161 -2.65 24.64 1.66
CA GLY A 161 -2.02 25.94 1.43
C GLY A 161 -0.97 25.96 0.32
N GLY A 162 -0.75 24.84 -0.37
CA GLY A 162 0.29 24.69 -1.39
C GLY A 162 1.61 24.15 -0.82
N LEU A 163 2.59 23.97 -1.70
CA LEU A 163 3.94 23.54 -1.38
C LEU A 163 4.90 24.74 -1.38
N ALA A 164 5.78 24.83 -0.40
CA ALA A 164 6.84 25.84 -0.37
C ALA A 164 7.94 25.53 -1.41
N GLY A 165 8.05 24.29 -1.83
CA GLY A 165 9.00 23.82 -2.83
C GLY A 165 8.99 22.29 -2.94
N VAL A 166 9.68 21.79 -3.94
CA VAL A 166 9.85 20.35 -4.21
C VAL A 166 11.34 20.05 -4.37
N ALA A 167 11.80 18.99 -3.72
CA ALA A 167 13.13 18.44 -3.94
C ALA A 167 13.01 17.15 -4.77
N ARG A 168 13.89 16.98 -5.75
CA ARG A 168 13.93 15.76 -6.57
C ARG A 168 15.33 15.20 -6.70
N SER A 169 15.43 13.90 -6.90
CA SER A 169 16.69 13.24 -7.24
C SER A 169 17.02 13.41 -8.73
N MET A 170 18.28 13.15 -9.09
CA MET A 170 18.73 13.24 -10.50
C MET A 170 17.87 12.43 -11.49
N PRO A 171 17.49 11.18 -11.22
CA PRO A 171 16.69 10.37 -12.14
C PRO A 171 15.21 10.77 -12.19
N THR A 172 14.74 11.62 -11.29
CA THR A 172 13.35 12.09 -11.31
C THR A 172 13.09 13.00 -12.51
N SER A 173 11.89 12.91 -13.10
CA SER A 173 11.47 13.71 -14.24
C SER A 173 11.67 15.20 -14.03
N ALA A 174 12.08 15.91 -15.08
CA ALA A 174 12.14 17.36 -15.10
C ALA A 174 10.76 18.05 -15.21
N ALA A 175 9.67 17.27 -15.23
CA ALA A 175 8.31 17.78 -15.19
C ALA A 175 7.89 18.33 -13.81
N VAL A 176 8.70 18.07 -12.77
CA VAL A 176 8.47 18.55 -11.39
C VAL A 176 8.76 20.04 -11.28
#